data_cad1f5850eb9c840c0d44f8c04076ad1
#
_entry.id   cad1f5850eb9c840c0d44f8c04076ad1
#
_cell.length_a   1.000
_cell.length_b   1.000
_cell.length_c   1.000
_cell.angle_alpha   90.00
_cell.angle_beta   90.00
_cell.angle_gamma   90.00
#
_symmetry.space_group_name_H-M   'P 1'
#
loop_
_entity.id
_entity.type
_entity.pdbx_description
1 polymer ?
#
loop_
_entity_poly.entity_id
_entity_poly.type
_entity_poly.pdbx_seq_one_letter_code
_entity_poly.pdbx_strand_id
1 'polypeptide(L)'
;MSNSTTAKTAEVIGKPQVLKFTSQMCLDCQTMNKIFKEIFPKYENEIVLTEIQVQDKDSFTDDQIQKYNVTLVPTIILLNSDGKQVRRIEGAIPKDEMETCLKGLK
;
A
#
# COMPACT_ATOMS: atom_id res chain seq x y z
N MET A 1 13.89 7.12 17.74
CA MET A 1 13.35 7.46 16.48
C MET A 1 12.02 6.80 16.25
N SER A 2 11.12 7.51 15.74
CA SER A 2 9.76 7.00 15.59
C SER A 2 9.61 6.15 14.35
N ASN A 3 9.09 4.96 14.50
CA ASN A 3 8.87 4.06 13.40
C ASN A 3 7.72 4.51 12.52
N SER A 4 6.70 5.11 13.11
CA SER A 4 5.58 5.57 12.33
C SER A 4 5.98 6.70 11.41
N THR A 5 6.90 7.55 11.86
CA THR A 5 7.42 8.59 11.01
C THR A 5 8.15 7.98 9.82
N THR A 6 8.95 6.96 10.08
CA THR A 6 9.67 6.29 9.02
C THR A 6 8.71 5.72 7.98
N ALA A 7 7.64 5.07 8.44
CA ALA A 7 6.67 4.51 7.53
C ALA A 7 6.02 5.58 6.67
N LYS A 8 5.80 6.76 7.23
CA LYS A 8 5.15 7.84 6.49
C LYS A 8 6.05 8.51 5.47
N THR A 9 7.35 8.41 5.61
CA THR A 9 8.26 9.05 4.65
C THR A 9 8.34 8.30 3.35
N ALA A 10 7.94 7.05 3.33
CA ALA A 10 7.97 6.22 2.14
C ALA A 10 9.37 6.08 1.55
N GLU A 11 10.38 6.34 2.35
CA GLU A 11 11.77 6.26 1.89
C GLU A 11 12.48 5.10 2.54
N VAL A 12 11.82 3.96 2.56
CA VAL A 12 12.41 2.76 3.14
C VAL A 12 13.23 2.07 2.07
N ILE A 13 14.53 2.09 2.25
CA ILE A 13 15.45 1.51 1.28
C ILE A 13 15.81 0.10 1.71
N GLY A 14 15.84 -0.81 0.73
CA GLY A 14 16.25 -2.17 0.99
C GLY A 14 15.13 -3.14 1.25
N LYS A 15 13.90 -2.64 1.34
CA LYS A 15 12.73 -3.52 1.51
C LYS A 15 11.67 -3.15 0.50
N PRO A 16 10.94 -4.16 0.00
CA PRO A 16 9.76 -3.87 -0.83
C PRO A 16 8.71 -3.11 -0.03
N GLN A 17 7.89 -2.36 -0.73
CA GLN A 17 6.84 -1.56 -0.09
C GLN A 17 5.51 -1.76 -0.77
N VAL A 18 4.46 -1.65 0.02
CA VAL A 18 3.09 -1.61 -0.47
C VAL A 18 2.50 -0.27 -0.05
N LEU A 19 2.07 0.51 -1.02
CA LEU A 19 1.34 1.76 -0.74
C LEU A 19 -0.12 1.48 -1.00
N LYS A 20 -0.94 1.58 0.03
CA LYS A 20 -2.35 1.26 -0.05
C LYS A 20 -3.17 2.52 0.11
N PHE A 21 -3.68 3.04 -1.03
CA PHE A 21 -4.53 4.23 -1.03
C PHE A 21 -5.97 3.78 -0.79
N THR A 22 -6.58 4.31 0.25
CA THR A 22 -7.86 3.83 0.72
C THR A 22 -8.72 4.97 1.24
N SER A 23 -10.00 4.68 1.48
CA SER A 23 -10.93 5.66 2.04
C SER A 23 -11.85 4.93 2.99
N GLN A 24 -12.31 5.63 4.03
CA GLN A 24 -13.21 5.05 5.02
C GLN A 24 -14.60 4.76 4.46
N MET A 25 -14.98 5.44 3.39
CA MET A 25 -16.33 5.34 2.84
C MET A 25 -16.41 4.40 1.64
N CYS A 26 -15.42 3.55 1.45
CA CYS A 26 -15.31 2.74 0.25
C CYS A 26 -15.49 1.26 0.60
N LEU A 27 -16.48 0.60 0.00
CA LEU A 27 -16.75 -0.81 0.29
C LEU A 27 -15.61 -1.71 -0.18
N ASP A 28 -15.09 -1.48 -1.37
CA ASP A 28 -13.98 -2.27 -1.87
C ASP A 28 -12.73 -2.06 -1.01
N CYS A 29 -12.57 -0.86 -0.46
CA CYS A 29 -11.47 -0.61 0.48
C CYS A 29 -11.62 -1.47 1.72
N GLN A 30 -12.84 -1.60 2.24
CA GLN A 30 -13.08 -2.44 3.41
C GLN A 30 -12.78 -3.91 3.11
N THR A 31 -13.14 -4.35 1.91
CA THR A 31 -12.82 -5.71 1.49
C THR A 31 -11.31 -5.94 1.48
N MET A 32 -10.58 -5.02 0.89
CA MET A 32 -9.13 -5.16 0.84
C MET A 32 -8.49 -5.04 2.22
N ASN A 33 -9.07 -4.23 3.09
CA ASN A 33 -8.57 -4.12 4.47
C ASN A 33 -8.66 -5.47 5.19
N LYS A 34 -9.77 -6.18 5.01
CA LYS A 34 -9.94 -7.50 5.61
C LYS A 34 -8.93 -8.49 5.07
N ILE A 35 -8.73 -8.46 3.76
CA ILE A 35 -7.78 -9.34 3.10
C ILE A 35 -6.37 -9.10 3.66
N PHE A 36 -5.97 -7.83 3.75
CA PHE A 36 -4.65 -7.50 4.28
C PHE A 36 -4.48 -7.92 5.72
N LYS A 37 -5.53 -7.79 6.53
CA LYS A 37 -5.45 -8.26 7.91
C LYS A 37 -5.16 -9.75 8.00
N GLU A 38 -5.66 -10.51 7.04
CA GLU A 38 -5.48 -11.96 7.06
C GLU A 38 -4.12 -12.38 6.52
N ILE A 39 -3.65 -11.74 5.46
CA ILE A 39 -2.47 -12.23 4.77
C ILE A 39 -1.20 -11.47 5.09
N PHE A 40 -1.30 -10.17 5.38
CA PHE A 40 -0.10 -9.35 5.53
C PHE A 40 0.78 -9.71 6.73
N PRO A 41 0.25 -10.18 7.87
CA PRO A 41 1.13 -10.53 9.00
C PRO A 41 2.25 -11.47 8.64
N LYS A 42 2.07 -12.30 7.63
CA LYS A 42 3.12 -13.22 7.18
C LYS A 42 4.28 -12.49 6.51
N TYR A 43 4.06 -11.25 6.07
CA TYR A 43 5.05 -10.51 5.29
C TYR A 43 5.54 -9.25 5.99
N GLU A 44 5.04 -8.97 7.19
CA GLU A 44 5.29 -7.66 7.82
C GLU A 44 6.75 -7.43 8.18
N ASN A 45 7.55 -8.49 8.29
CA ASN A 45 8.98 -8.33 8.54
C ASN A 45 9.78 -8.11 7.26
N GLU A 46 9.18 -8.35 6.11
CA GLU A 46 9.88 -8.30 4.83
C GLU A 46 9.36 -7.19 3.92
N ILE A 47 8.12 -6.78 4.12
CA ILE A 47 7.47 -5.79 3.28
C ILE A 47 6.93 -4.67 4.16
N VAL A 48 7.17 -3.42 3.77
CA VAL A 48 6.66 -2.27 4.50
C VAL A 48 5.32 -1.86 3.90
N LEU A 49 4.29 -1.82 4.73
CA LEU A 49 2.96 -1.39 4.31
C LEU A 49 2.72 0.04 4.77
N THR A 50 2.41 0.91 3.83
CA THR A 50 2.03 2.28 4.15
C THR A 50 0.59 2.47 3.69
N GLU A 51 -0.28 2.80 4.63
CA GLU A 51 -1.69 3.02 4.35
C GLU A 51 -1.93 4.52 4.23
N ILE A 52 -2.53 4.92 3.12
CA ILE A 52 -2.73 6.34 2.83
C ILE A 52 -4.24 6.58 2.68
N GLN A 53 -4.80 7.35 3.62
CA GLN A 53 -6.20 7.74 3.57
C GLN A 53 -6.32 8.94 2.65
N VAL A 54 -6.98 8.74 1.50
CA VAL A 54 -7.00 9.80 0.49
C VAL A 54 -7.77 11.02 0.92
N GLN A 55 -8.64 10.91 1.95
CA GLN A 55 -9.35 12.06 2.45
C GLN A 55 -8.52 12.93 3.38
N ASP A 56 -7.34 12.46 3.81
CA ASP A 56 -6.47 13.26 4.65
C ASP A 56 -5.93 14.45 3.87
N LYS A 57 -5.85 15.59 4.55
CA LYS A 57 -5.44 16.83 3.88
C LYS A 57 -4.07 17.26 4.36
N ASP A 58 -3.07 16.49 3.97
CA ASP A 58 -1.70 16.83 4.28
C ASP A 58 -0.86 16.71 3.02
N SER A 59 0.32 17.33 3.04
CA SER A 59 1.15 17.39 1.85
C SER A 59 1.69 16.02 1.45
N PHE A 60 1.94 15.15 2.42
CA PHE A 60 2.42 13.81 2.09
C PHE A 60 1.37 13.08 1.25
N THR A 61 0.11 13.10 1.71
CA THR A 61 -0.98 12.43 1.01
C THR A 61 -1.15 12.98 -0.39
N ASP A 62 -1.17 14.31 -0.52
CA ASP A 62 -1.32 14.94 -1.82
C ASP A 62 -0.17 14.57 -2.76
N ASP A 63 1.05 14.58 -2.25
CA ASP A 63 2.21 14.24 -3.05
C ASP A 63 2.14 12.81 -3.57
N GLN A 64 1.71 11.89 -2.71
CA GLN A 64 1.63 10.49 -3.11
C GLN A 64 0.53 10.27 -4.13
N ILE A 65 -0.62 10.93 -3.96
CA ILE A 65 -1.72 10.82 -4.92
C ILE A 65 -1.25 11.29 -6.29
N GLN A 66 -0.54 12.40 -6.33
CA GLN A 66 -0.04 12.94 -7.59
C GLN A 66 1.06 12.08 -8.18
N LYS A 67 1.99 11.66 -7.34
CA LYS A 67 3.13 10.87 -7.81
C LYS A 67 2.69 9.58 -8.50
N TYR A 68 1.67 8.93 -7.97
CA TYR A 68 1.21 7.66 -8.50
C TYR A 68 -0.07 7.80 -9.31
N ASN A 69 -0.50 9.04 -9.54
CA ASN A 69 -1.67 9.33 -10.37
C ASN A 69 -2.89 8.52 -9.91
N VAL A 70 -3.18 8.59 -8.62
CA VAL A 70 -4.27 7.83 -8.01
C VAL A 70 -5.58 8.53 -8.32
N THR A 71 -6.49 7.85 -9.00
CA THR A 71 -7.77 8.42 -9.41
C THR A 71 -8.96 7.69 -8.80
N LEU A 72 -8.72 6.57 -8.14
CA LEU A 72 -9.79 5.82 -7.48
C LEU A 72 -9.22 5.07 -6.29
N VAL A 73 -10.09 4.56 -5.44
CA VAL A 73 -9.71 3.74 -4.29
C VAL A 73 -10.52 2.45 -4.31
N PRO A 74 -9.95 1.36 -3.81
CA PRO A 74 -8.57 1.27 -3.37
C PRO A 74 -7.60 1.20 -4.55
N THR A 75 -6.43 1.80 -4.38
CA THR A 75 -5.33 1.62 -5.32
C THR A 75 -4.14 1.14 -4.51
N ILE A 76 -3.54 0.06 -4.96
CA ILE A 76 -2.43 -0.55 -4.26
C ILE A 76 -1.23 -0.54 -5.19
N ILE A 77 -0.16 0.10 -4.75
CA ILE A 77 1.08 0.21 -5.52
C ILE A 77 2.12 -0.66 -4.84
N LEU A 78 2.73 -1.55 -5.61
CA LEU A 78 3.78 -2.41 -5.10
C LEU A 78 5.12 -1.93 -5.64
N LEU A 79 6.04 -1.66 -4.71
CA LEU A 79 7.38 -1.20 -5.03
C LEU A 79 8.38 -2.26 -4.63
N ASN A 80 9.36 -2.51 -5.49
CA ASN A 80 10.40 -3.47 -5.15
C ASN A 80 11.40 -2.82 -4.17
N SER A 81 12.42 -3.58 -3.77
CA SER A 81 13.38 -3.10 -2.79
C SER A 81 14.20 -1.91 -3.29
N ASP A 82 14.21 -1.65 -4.57
CA ASP A 82 14.87 -0.48 -5.15
C ASP A 82 13.94 0.73 -5.22
N GLY A 83 12.71 0.57 -4.79
CA GLY A 83 11.74 1.68 -4.82
C GLY A 83 11.01 1.83 -6.13
N LYS A 84 11.18 0.88 -7.05
CA LYS A 84 10.50 0.96 -8.34
C LYS A 84 9.14 0.32 -8.30
N GLN A 85 8.17 0.94 -8.93
CA GLN A 85 6.83 0.38 -9.04
C GLN A 85 6.86 -0.84 -9.95
N VAL A 86 6.43 -1.98 -9.42
CA VAL A 86 6.39 -3.21 -10.18
C VAL A 86 4.98 -3.68 -10.46
N ARG A 87 3.99 -3.15 -9.73
CA ARG A 87 2.61 -3.53 -9.96
C ARG A 87 1.67 -2.47 -9.42
N ARG A 88 0.51 -2.35 -10.07
CA ARG A 88 -0.55 -1.44 -9.69
C ARG A 88 -1.86 -2.21 -9.71
N ILE A 89 -2.62 -2.13 -8.63
CA ILE A 89 -3.89 -2.81 -8.50
C ILE A 89 -4.95 -1.76 -8.21
N GLU A 90 -5.97 -1.68 -9.04
CA GLU A 90 -7.06 -0.74 -8.84
C GLU A 90 -8.34 -1.52 -8.61
N GLY A 91 -9.00 -1.22 -7.49
CA GLY A 91 -10.19 -1.94 -7.08
C GLY A 91 -9.86 -3.14 -6.22
N ALA A 92 -10.87 -3.94 -5.89
CA ALA A 92 -10.68 -5.12 -5.06
C ALA A 92 -10.32 -6.32 -5.91
N ILE A 93 -9.42 -7.15 -5.39
CA ILE A 93 -9.07 -8.42 -6.03
C ILE A 93 -9.19 -9.53 -4.99
N PRO A 94 -9.31 -10.79 -5.43
CA PRO A 94 -9.41 -11.91 -4.48
C PRO A 94 -8.17 -12.05 -3.59
N LYS A 95 -8.39 -12.62 -2.43
CA LYS A 95 -7.32 -12.83 -1.44
C LYS A 95 -6.14 -13.60 -2.02
N ASP A 96 -6.42 -14.66 -2.76
CA ASP A 96 -5.35 -15.49 -3.33
C ASP A 96 -4.49 -14.69 -4.30
N GLU A 97 -5.12 -13.87 -5.10
CA GLU A 97 -4.40 -13.05 -6.06
C GLU A 97 -3.54 -12.01 -5.34
N MET A 98 -4.09 -11.39 -4.29
CA MET A 98 -3.32 -10.41 -3.53
C MET A 98 -2.11 -11.06 -2.86
N GLU A 99 -2.31 -12.25 -2.32
CA GLU A 99 -1.19 -12.95 -1.67
C GLU A 99 -0.11 -13.33 -2.68
N THR A 100 -0.52 -13.73 -3.88
CA THR A 100 0.45 -14.02 -4.94
C THR A 100 1.29 -12.80 -5.26
N CYS A 101 0.67 -11.62 -5.29
CA CYS A 101 1.40 -10.39 -5.54
C CYS A 101 2.41 -10.10 -4.44
N LEU A 102 2.04 -10.33 -3.18
CA LEU A 102 2.96 -10.09 -2.08
C LEU A 102 4.13 -11.08 -2.12
N LYS A 103 3.85 -12.33 -2.44
CA LYS A 103 4.92 -13.33 -2.56
C LYS A 103 5.92 -12.95 -3.64
N GLY A 104 5.44 -12.45 -4.75
CA GLY A 104 6.31 -12.04 -5.84
C GLY A 104 7.13 -10.80 -5.53
N LEU A 105 6.71 -10.04 -4.52
CA LEU A 105 7.38 -8.81 -4.18
C LEU A 105 8.64 -9.01 -3.34
N LYS A 106 8.63 -10.01 -2.47
CA LYS A 106 9.78 -10.25 -1.59
C LYS A 106 11.00 -10.77 -2.33
#